data_5a164e8f802e9aae7bd4ddbdb291d483
#
_entry.id   5a164e8f802e9aae7bd4ddbdb291d483
#
_cell.length_a   1.000
_cell.length_b   1.000
_cell.length_c   1.000
_cell.angle_alpha   90.00
_cell.angle_beta   90.00
_cell.angle_gamma   90.00
#
_symmetry.space_group_name_H-M   'P 1'
#
loop_
_entity.id
_entity.type
_entity.pdbx_description
1 polymer ?
#
loop_
_entity_poly.entity_id
_entity_poly.type
_entity_poly.pdbx_seq_one_letter_code
_entity_poly.pdbx_strand_id
1 'polypeptide(L)'
;MAREDKAATVAELAEEFRTSSAAVLTEYRGLTVSQISQLRRSLKGVANYAVVKNTLTKIAAREAGVEGLDALLTGPSAIAFIKGDPVEGAKSLKNFAKDNPLLVLKAGYMDGRVLDASEIKKLADLESREVLLAKLAGAMKASMSQAASLFAAPLSQAARTVEALRVKAEADPSIIGGAGAAPAKVEETAGGVGHVVEEAVEAVGHAVEEAVEAVEHAVEGVAHKVEELLHHGDGDAAATPESTTPTEG
;
A
#
# COMPACT_ATOMS: atom_id res chain seq x y z
N MET A 1 25.63 34.78 15.30
CA MET A 1 24.43 34.06 15.80
C MET A 1 24.49 34.07 17.31
N ALA A 2 23.52 34.68 17.95
CA ALA A 2 23.35 34.65 19.39
C ALA A 2 23.01 33.22 19.87
N ARG A 3 23.13 32.97 21.17
CA ARG A 3 22.82 31.63 21.73
C ARG A 3 21.33 31.29 21.59
N GLU A 4 20.47 32.30 21.64
CA GLU A 4 19.02 32.22 21.45
C GLU A 4 18.65 31.86 20.01
N ASP A 5 19.31 32.45 18.99
CA ASP A 5 19.08 32.12 17.58
C ASP A 5 19.37 30.63 17.26
N LYS A 6 20.39 30.07 17.93
CA LYS A 6 20.76 28.66 17.73
C LYS A 6 19.73 27.72 18.36
N ALA A 7 19.21 28.07 19.53
CA ALA A 7 18.18 27.28 20.20
C ALA A 7 16.87 27.30 19.39
N ALA A 8 16.49 28.47 18.89
CA ALA A 8 15.33 28.61 18.01
C ALA A 8 15.47 27.76 16.72
N THR A 9 16.65 27.83 16.06
CA THR A 9 16.92 27.03 14.87
C THR A 9 16.89 25.51 15.16
N VAL A 10 17.39 25.07 16.31
CA VAL A 10 17.34 23.65 16.71
C VAL A 10 15.89 23.21 16.94
N ALA A 11 15.09 24.03 17.63
CA ALA A 11 13.68 23.75 17.87
C ALA A 11 12.90 23.66 16.54
N GLU A 12 13.12 24.61 15.62
CA GLU A 12 12.50 24.61 14.29
C GLU A 12 12.86 23.33 13.49
N LEU A 13 14.14 22.97 13.47
CA LEU A 13 14.58 21.74 12.81
C LEU A 13 14.02 20.47 13.46
N ALA A 14 13.94 20.43 14.78
CA ALA A 14 13.35 19.30 15.50
C ALA A 14 11.86 19.14 15.20
N GLU A 15 11.14 20.26 15.06
CA GLU A 15 9.74 20.26 14.64
C GLU A 15 9.57 19.80 13.18
N GLU A 16 10.45 20.27 12.28
CA GLU A 16 10.46 19.79 10.89
C GLU A 16 10.72 18.27 10.81
N PHE A 17 11.60 17.72 11.63
CA PHE A 17 11.83 16.27 11.71
C PHE A 17 10.60 15.51 12.22
N ARG A 18 9.87 16.06 13.19
CA ARG A 18 8.66 15.41 13.75
C ARG A 18 7.46 15.48 12.81
N THR A 19 7.34 16.57 12.06
CA THR A 19 6.20 16.81 11.15
C THR A 19 6.41 16.22 9.76
N SER A 20 7.65 15.85 9.39
CA SER A 20 7.95 15.26 8.09
C SER A 20 7.72 13.73 8.10
N SER A 21 7.14 13.21 7.02
CA SER A 21 7.01 11.78 6.77
C SER A 21 8.35 11.12 6.44
N ALA A 22 9.25 11.87 5.81
CA ALA A 22 10.61 11.44 5.51
C ALA A 22 11.56 12.64 5.43
N ALA A 23 12.83 12.42 5.73
CA ALA A 23 13.90 13.42 5.57
C ALA A 23 14.99 12.83 4.68
N VAL A 24 15.37 13.53 3.61
CA VAL A 24 16.43 13.09 2.69
C VAL A 24 17.63 14.01 2.81
N LEU A 25 18.77 13.43 3.18
CA LEU A 25 20.05 14.12 3.29
C LEU A 25 20.73 14.17 1.94
N THR A 26 21.09 15.40 1.51
CA THR A 26 21.74 15.65 0.23
C THR A 26 23.00 16.46 0.41
N GLU A 27 23.95 16.30 -0.51
CA GLU A 27 25.10 17.19 -0.65
C GLU A 27 24.87 18.14 -1.82
N TYR A 28 24.94 19.44 -1.54
CA TYR A 28 24.70 20.50 -2.53
C TYR A 28 25.98 21.14 -3.07
N ARG A 29 27.14 20.56 -2.79
CA ARG A 29 28.43 21.13 -3.21
C ARG A 29 28.52 21.28 -4.72
N GLY A 30 28.79 22.49 -5.18
CA GLY A 30 28.92 22.84 -6.60
C GLY A 30 27.62 23.29 -7.27
N LEU A 31 26.48 23.22 -6.59
CA LEU A 31 25.24 23.77 -7.12
C LEU A 31 25.22 25.32 -7.06
N THR A 32 24.71 25.93 -8.10
CA THR A 32 24.46 27.36 -8.15
C THR A 32 23.20 27.76 -7.38
N VAL A 33 23.10 29.00 -6.96
CA VAL A 33 21.90 29.54 -6.27
C VAL A 33 20.65 29.40 -7.16
N SER A 34 20.80 29.56 -8.47
CA SER A 34 19.71 29.35 -9.44
C SER A 34 19.20 27.93 -9.43
N GLN A 35 20.10 26.92 -9.42
CA GLN A 35 19.74 25.51 -9.36
C GLN A 35 19.06 25.13 -8.04
N ILE A 36 19.55 25.64 -6.90
CA ILE A 36 18.90 25.43 -5.61
C ILE A 36 17.50 26.06 -5.58
N SER A 37 17.33 27.23 -6.21
CA SER A 37 16.02 27.88 -6.34
C SER A 37 15.06 27.08 -7.24
N GLN A 38 15.56 26.48 -8.32
CA GLN A 38 14.81 25.55 -9.14
C GLN A 38 14.39 24.29 -8.36
N LEU A 39 15.32 23.71 -7.60
CA LEU A 39 15.02 22.55 -6.75
C LEU A 39 13.91 22.88 -5.74
N ARG A 40 14.01 24.02 -5.05
CA ARG A 40 12.94 24.44 -4.13
C ARG A 40 11.58 24.63 -4.81
N ARG A 41 11.58 25.11 -6.07
CA ARG A 41 10.34 25.25 -6.85
C ARG A 41 9.75 23.88 -7.23
N SER A 42 10.59 22.92 -7.63
CA SER A 42 10.13 21.57 -7.98
C SER A 42 9.62 20.79 -6.77
N LEU A 43 10.13 21.09 -5.58
CA LEU A 43 9.71 20.47 -4.31
C LEU A 43 8.54 21.21 -3.63
N LYS A 44 8.08 22.33 -4.19
CA LYS A 44 7.03 23.14 -3.58
C LYS A 44 5.74 22.34 -3.43
N GLY A 45 5.23 22.27 -2.21
CA GLY A 45 4.00 21.51 -1.87
C GLY A 45 4.25 20.06 -1.41
N VAL A 46 5.42 19.49 -1.74
CA VAL A 46 5.77 18.11 -1.37
C VAL A 46 6.83 18.09 -0.27
N ALA A 47 7.87 18.91 -0.41
CA ALA A 47 8.98 18.92 0.53
C ALA A 47 9.52 20.33 0.77
N ASN A 48 10.07 20.54 1.98
CA ASN A 48 10.83 21.75 2.35
C ASN A 48 12.33 21.46 2.24
N TYR A 49 13.06 22.24 1.41
CA TYR A 49 14.50 22.06 1.22
C TYR A 49 15.29 23.11 1.99
N ALA A 50 15.93 22.69 3.07
CA ALA A 50 16.70 23.52 3.97
C ALA A 50 18.21 23.21 3.91
N VAL A 51 19.04 24.25 3.78
CA VAL A 51 20.48 24.14 3.96
C VAL A 51 20.77 24.32 5.44
N VAL A 52 21.36 23.32 6.06
CA VAL A 52 21.48 23.21 7.50
C VAL A 52 22.94 23.10 7.95
N LYS A 53 23.20 23.50 9.18
CA LYS A 53 24.50 23.32 9.81
C LYS A 53 24.53 21.97 10.54
N ASN A 54 25.42 21.07 10.15
CA ASN A 54 25.51 19.70 10.67
C ASN A 54 25.47 19.61 12.21
N THR A 55 26.15 20.54 12.90
CA THR A 55 26.17 20.53 14.37
C THR A 55 24.80 20.81 14.99
N LEU A 56 24.00 21.71 14.41
CA LEU A 56 22.66 22.02 14.89
C LEU A 56 21.69 20.88 14.52
N THR A 57 21.86 20.36 13.32
CA THR A 57 21.04 19.21 12.86
C THR A 57 21.23 17.97 13.71
N LYS A 58 22.46 17.69 14.16
CA LYS A 58 22.72 16.57 15.10
C LYS A 58 21.96 16.73 16.41
N ILE A 59 21.91 17.94 16.95
CA ILE A 59 21.17 18.21 18.20
C ILE A 59 19.67 18.05 17.95
N ALA A 60 19.15 18.68 16.86
CA ALA A 60 17.75 18.60 16.50
C ALA A 60 17.28 17.17 16.21
N ALA A 61 18.11 16.36 15.52
CA ALA A 61 17.82 14.96 15.25
C ALA A 61 17.68 14.12 16.54
N ARG A 62 18.59 14.35 17.51
CA ARG A 62 18.51 13.68 18.82
C ARG A 62 17.29 14.11 19.62
N GLU A 63 16.91 15.39 19.59
CA GLU A 63 15.69 15.90 20.24
C GLU A 63 14.42 15.38 19.58
N ALA A 64 14.48 15.08 18.28
CA ALA A 64 13.39 14.48 17.53
C ALA A 64 13.34 12.93 17.64
N GLY A 65 14.32 12.30 18.30
CA GLY A 65 14.42 10.84 18.43
C GLY A 65 14.92 10.14 17.16
N VAL A 66 15.59 10.86 16.28
CA VAL A 66 16.15 10.34 15.04
C VAL A 66 17.57 9.84 15.27
N GLU A 67 17.75 8.53 15.31
CA GLU A 67 19.05 7.89 15.52
C GLU A 67 19.72 7.49 14.19
N GLY A 68 21.04 7.40 14.18
CA GLY A 68 21.81 6.90 13.03
C GLY A 68 22.20 7.95 11.99
N LEU A 69 21.64 9.17 12.01
CA LEU A 69 22.03 10.25 11.09
C LEU A 69 23.38 10.92 11.43
N ASP A 70 23.86 10.77 12.66
CA ASP A 70 25.07 11.46 13.16
C ASP A 70 26.32 11.17 12.31
N ALA A 71 26.49 9.93 11.85
CA ALA A 71 27.63 9.51 11.04
C ALA A 71 27.58 10.05 9.60
N LEU A 72 26.37 10.29 9.09
CA LEU A 72 26.11 10.70 7.71
C LEU A 72 26.13 12.23 7.54
N LEU A 73 25.99 12.99 8.64
CA LEU A 73 26.05 14.45 8.67
C LEU A 73 27.50 14.96 8.60
N THR A 74 28.15 14.71 7.46
CA THR A 74 29.50 15.15 7.14
C THR A 74 29.52 15.97 5.85
N GLY A 75 30.36 17.00 5.75
CA GLY A 75 30.46 17.88 4.58
C GLY A 75 29.28 18.88 4.46
N PRO A 76 29.13 19.52 3.29
CA PRO A 76 28.07 20.49 3.03
C PRO A 76 26.73 19.78 2.85
N SER A 77 25.90 19.81 3.88
CA SER A 77 24.65 19.06 3.93
C SER A 77 23.43 19.95 3.81
N ALA A 78 22.46 19.50 3.04
CA ALA A 78 21.11 20.04 3.01
C ALA A 78 20.11 18.90 3.22
N ILE A 79 18.97 19.22 3.81
CA ILE A 79 17.92 18.25 4.11
C ILE A 79 16.66 18.66 3.37
N ALA A 80 16.05 17.69 2.70
CA ALA A 80 14.71 17.80 2.16
C ALA A 80 13.73 17.10 3.15
N PHE A 81 12.93 17.91 3.84
CA PHE A 81 11.87 17.45 4.73
C PHE A 81 10.61 17.21 3.91
N ILE A 82 10.20 15.97 3.75
CA ILE A 82 9.03 15.59 2.95
C ILE A 82 7.83 15.50 3.89
N LYS A 83 6.81 16.36 3.65
CA LYS A 83 5.59 16.40 4.48
C LYS A 83 4.44 15.58 3.87
N GLY A 84 4.52 15.27 2.59
CA GLY A 84 3.53 14.48 1.85
C GLY A 84 3.97 13.04 1.63
N ASP A 85 3.78 12.57 0.38
CA ASP A 85 4.21 11.23 -0.03
C ASP A 85 5.73 11.15 -0.17
N PRO A 86 6.41 10.26 0.59
CA PRO A 86 7.85 10.05 0.50
C PRO A 86 8.33 9.68 -0.91
N VAL A 87 7.52 8.93 -1.64
CA VAL A 87 7.82 8.48 -3.01
C VAL A 87 7.88 9.66 -3.97
N GLU A 88 6.91 10.57 -3.88
CA GLU A 88 6.85 11.77 -4.74
C GLU A 88 8.03 12.70 -4.47
N GLY A 89 8.36 12.90 -3.19
CA GLY A 89 9.54 13.68 -2.78
C GLY A 89 10.85 13.08 -3.29
N ALA A 90 11.04 11.77 -3.11
CA ALA A 90 12.22 11.06 -3.59
C ALA A 90 12.33 11.08 -5.13
N LYS A 91 11.21 10.95 -5.83
CA LYS A 91 11.14 11.03 -7.30
C LYS A 91 11.54 12.41 -7.83
N SER A 92 11.05 13.47 -7.20
CA SER A 92 11.41 14.85 -7.55
C SER A 92 12.89 15.11 -7.33
N LEU A 93 13.46 14.64 -6.21
CA LEU A 93 14.90 14.73 -5.93
C LEU A 93 15.73 13.93 -6.93
N LYS A 94 15.31 12.71 -7.27
CA LYS A 94 15.99 11.85 -8.26
C LYS A 94 15.98 12.48 -9.66
N ASN A 95 14.85 13.03 -10.10
CA ASN A 95 14.74 13.68 -11.40
C ASN A 95 15.67 14.91 -11.46
N PHE A 96 15.66 15.73 -10.41
CA PHE A 96 16.58 16.87 -10.34
C PHE A 96 18.05 16.45 -10.31
N ALA A 97 18.39 15.35 -9.60
CA ALA A 97 19.75 14.81 -9.57
C ALA A 97 20.21 14.25 -10.93
N LYS A 98 19.29 13.79 -11.79
CA LYS A 98 19.62 13.41 -13.19
C LYS A 98 20.02 14.61 -14.03
N ASP A 99 19.30 15.72 -13.87
CA ASP A 99 19.57 16.96 -14.61
C ASP A 99 20.80 17.69 -14.03
N ASN A 100 21.07 17.52 -12.74
CA ASN A 100 22.15 18.16 -12.01
C ASN A 100 22.99 17.12 -11.25
N PRO A 101 24.00 16.50 -11.87
CA PRO A 101 24.79 15.42 -11.26
C PRO A 101 25.62 15.87 -10.04
N LEU A 102 25.70 17.16 -9.78
CA LEU A 102 26.35 17.74 -8.60
C LEU A 102 25.51 17.55 -7.32
N LEU A 103 24.20 17.27 -7.43
CA LEU A 103 23.36 16.91 -6.29
C LEU A 103 23.57 15.44 -5.96
N VAL A 104 24.18 15.15 -4.82
CA VAL A 104 24.40 13.79 -4.34
C VAL A 104 23.41 13.48 -3.22
N LEU A 105 22.61 12.42 -3.40
CA LEU A 105 21.77 11.85 -2.36
C LEU A 105 22.63 10.98 -1.46
N LYS A 106 22.75 11.30 -0.16
CA LYS A 106 23.59 10.57 0.79
C LYS A 106 22.82 9.49 1.52
N ALA A 107 21.74 9.88 2.17
CA ALA A 107 20.92 9.01 3.00
C ALA A 107 19.52 9.60 3.16
N GLY A 108 18.59 8.79 3.63
CA GLY A 108 17.27 9.23 4.04
C GLY A 108 16.91 8.69 5.42
N TYR A 109 15.90 9.28 6.02
CA TYR A 109 15.30 8.81 7.24
C TYR A 109 13.78 8.72 7.02
N MET A 110 13.21 7.57 7.26
CA MET A 110 11.77 7.32 7.10
C MET A 110 11.34 6.23 8.07
N ASP A 111 10.21 6.41 8.73
CA ASP A 111 9.61 5.42 9.65
C ASP A 111 10.58 4.87 10.72
N GLY A 112 11.43 5.73 11.28
CA GLY A 112 12.39 5.33 12.31
C GLY A 112 13.65 4.63 11.78
N ARG A 113 13.84 4.53 10.45
CA ARG A 113 14.97 3.84 9.82
C ARG A 113 15.78 4.77 8.94
N VAL A 114 17.10 4.58 8.97
CA VAL A 114 18.01 5.24 8.02
C VAL A 114 18.05 4.42 6.74
N LEU A 115 17.79 5.10 5.62
CA LEU A 115 17.83 4.54 4.27
C LEU A 115 19.13 4.95 3.59
N ASP A 116 19.76 4.00 2.92
CA ASP A 116 20.94 4.28 2.10
C ASP A 116 20.56 4.95 0.76
N ALA A 117 21.53 5.55 0.09
CA ALA A 117 21.33 6.20 -1.21
C ALA A 117 20.73 5.27 -2.29
N SER A 118 21.05 3.97 -2.22
CA SER A 118 20.49 2.95 -3.12
C SER A 118 19.01 2.69 -2.85
N GLU A 119 18.59 2.71 -1.58
CA GLU A 119 17.21 2.51 -1.16
C GLU A 119 16.34 3.71 -1.53
N ILE A 120 16.87 4.94 -1.38
CA ILE A 120 16.18 6.17 -1.83
C ILE A 120 15.95 6.14 -3.35
N LYS A 121 16.92 5.65 -4.12
CA LYS A 121 16.76 5.49 -5.57
C LYS A 121 15.66 4.48 -5.91
N LYS A 122 15.61 3.36 -5.20
CA LYS A 122 14.54 2.35 -5.35
C LYS A 122 13.18 2.93 -4.95
N LEU A 123 13.11 3.68 -3.85
CA LEU A 123 11.90 4.36 -3.42
C LEU A 123 11.40 5.33 -4.51
N ALA A 124 12.30 6.08 -5.14
CA ALA A 124 11.95 6.99 -6.23
C ALA A 124 11.52 6.27 -7.53
N ASP A 125 11.81 4.99 -7.69
CA ASP A 125 11.34 4.17 -8.82
C ASP A 125 9.95 3.56 -8.58
N LEU A 126 9.44 3.61 -7.36
CA LEU A 126 8.09 3.17 -7.06
C LEU A 126 7.06 4.09 -7.71
N GLU A 127 5.90 3.55 -7.95
CA GLU A 127 4.74 4.34 -8.39
C GLU A 127 4.13 5.11 -7.21
N SER A 128 3.26 6.07 -7.49
CA SER A 128 2.58 6.81 -6.42
C SER A 128 1.76 5.88 -5.53
N ARG A 129 1.56 6.27 -4.27
CA ARG A 129 0.81 5.50 -3.27
C ARG A 129 -0.56 5.09 -3.79
N GLU A 130 -1.26 5.98 -4.50
CA GLU A 130 -2.58 5.70 -5.07
C GLU A 130 -2.53 4.59 -6.11
N VAL A 131 -1.53 4.61 -7.00
CA VAL A 131 -1.34 3.58 -8.03
C VAL A 131 -0.98 2.24 -7.40
N LEU A 132 -0.13 2.22 -6.36
CA LEU A 132 0.22 1.00 -5.62
C LEU A 132 -1.02 0.40 -4.93
N LEU A 133 -1.84 1.23 -4.28
CA LEU A 133 -3.10 0.79 -3.67
C LEU A 133 -4.09 0.27 -4.72
N ALA A 134 -4.21 0.96 -5.87
CA ALA A 134 -5.04 0.50 -6.96
C ALA A 134 -4.58 -0.85 -7.53
N LYS A 135 -3.26 -1.06 -7.68
CA LYS A 135 -2.68 -2.35 -8.08
C LYS A 135 -2.95 -3.45 -7.07
N LEU A 136 -2.80 -3.15 -5.77
CA LEU A 136 -3.11 -4.10 -4.70
C LEU A 136 -4.59 -4.51 -4.75
N ALA A 137 -5.51 -3.54 -4.81
CA ALA A 137 -6.93 -3.80 -4.93
C ALA A 137 -7.27 -4.58 -6.22
N GLY A 138 -6.61 -4.24 -7.33
CA GLY A 138 -6.73 -4.95 -8.60
C GLY A 138 -6.26 -6.41 -8.50
N ALA A 139 -5.14 -6.67 -7.85
CA ALA A 139 -4.62 -8.02 -7.64
C ALA A 139 -5.57 -8.88 -6.78
N MET A 140 -6.12 -8.31 -5.70
CA MET A 140 -7.13 -8.98 -4.87
C MET A 140 -8.39 -9.31 -5.66
N LYS A 141 -8.91 -8.34 -6.43
CA LYS A 141 -10.08 -8.55 -7.31
C LYS A 141 -9.79 -9.58 -8.40
N ALA A 142 -8.58 -9.58 -8.97
CA ALA A 142 -8.19 -10.51 -10.03
C ALA A 142 -8.22 -11.97 -9.56
N SER A 143 -7.75 -12.26 -8.34
CA SER A 143 -7.77 -13.60 -7.77
C SER A 143 -9.20 -14.14 -7.60
N MET A 144 -10.13 -13.30 -7.12
CA MET A 144 -11.54 -13.64 -6.99
C MET A 144 -12.21 -13.83 -8.37
N SER A 145 -11.91 -12.94 -9.32
CA SER A 145 -12.43 -13.04 -10.69
C SER A 145 -11.91 -14.28 -11.42
N GLN A 146 -10.65 -14.65 -11.17
CA GLN A 146 -10.05 -15.87 -11.74
C GLN A 146 -10.71 -17.12 -11.19
N ALA A 147 -11.00 -17.19 -9.89
CA ALA A 147 -11.74 -18.29 -9.31
C ALA A 147 -13.14 -18.42 -9.93
N ALA A 148 -13.90 -17.32 -10.02
CA ALA A 148 -15.21 -17.31 -10.66
C ALA A 148 -15.15 -17.74 -12.14
N SER A 149 -14.13 -17.32 -12.89
CA SER A 149 -13.94 -17.71 -14.28
C SER A 149 -13.62 -19.21 -14.45
N LEU A 150 -12.87 -19.80 -13.51
CA LEU A 150 -12.59 -21.24 -13.51
C LEU A 150 -13.88 -22.08 -13.30
N PHE A 151 -14.81 -21.61 -12.48
CA PHE A 151 -16.11 -22.25 -12.32
C PHE A 151 -17.02 -22.06 -13.55
N ALA A 152 -16.96 -20.91 -14.20
CA ALA A 152 -17.74 -20.63 -15.41
C ALA A 152 -17.16 -21.28 -16.68
N ALA A 153 -15.88 -21.63 -16.71
CA ALA A 153 -15.19 -22.18 -17.88
C ALA A 153 -15.80 -23.49 -18.39
N PRO A 154 -16.12 -24.52 -17.58
CA PRO A 154 -16.72 -25.76 -18.05
C PRO A 154 -18.08 -25.54 -18.75
N LEU A 155 -18.91 -24.68 -18.15
CA LEU A 155 -20.23 -24.32 -18.71
C LEU A 155 -20.11 -23.63 -20.06
N SER A 156 -19.20 -22.67 -20.16
CA SER A 156 -18.98 -21.94 -21.43
C SER A 156 -18.35 -22.82 -22.50
N GLN A 157 -17.49 -23.78 -22.12
CA GLN A 157 -16.93 -24.77 -23.05
C GLN A 157 -18.02 -25.75 -23.54
N ALA A 158 -18.88 -26.26 -22.65
CA ALA A 158 -19.98 -27.10 -23.03
C ALA A 158 -20.95 -26.39 -24.01
N ALA A 159 -21.31 -25.14 -23.71
CA ALA A 159 -22.15 -24.35 -24.60
C ALA A 159 -21.51 -24.17 -25.99
N ARG A 160 -20.21 -23.87 -26.04
CA ARG A 160 -19.48 -23.73 -27.33
C ARG A 160 -19.38 -25.02 -28.10
N THR A 161 -19.23 -26.20 -27.43
CA THR A 161 -19.17 -27.50 -28.10
C THR A 161 -20.53 -27.86 -28.66
N VAL A 162 -21.61 -27.61 -27.93
CA VAL A 162 -22.97 -27.82 -28.42
C VAL A 162 -23.29 -26.92 -29.61
N GLU A 163 -22.92 -25.64 -29.55
CA GLU A 163 -23.11 -24.71 -30.67
C GLU A 163 -22.29 -25.12 -31.91
N ALA A 164 -21.04 -25.55 -31.71
CA ALA A 164 -20.22 -26.08 -32.81
C ALA A 164 -20.77 -27.34 -33.43
N LEU A 165 -21.39 -28.21 -32.63
CA LEU A 165 -22.12 -29.40 -33.11
C LEU A 165 -23.34 -28.97 -33.88
N ARG A 166 -24.13 -28.03 -33.40
CA ARG A 166 -25.30 -27.48 -34.10
C ARG A 166 -24.93 -26.90 -35.46
N VAL A 167 -23.93 -26.05 -35.55
CA VAL A 167 -23.44 -25.48 -36.81
C VAL A 167 -23.01 -26.58 -37.79
N LYS A 168 -22.30 -27.59 -37.29
CA LYS A 168 -21.93 -28.76 -38.13
C LYS A 168 -23.14 -29.56 -38.60
N ALA A 169 -24.11 -29.75 -37.73
CA ALA A 169 -25.32 -30.45 -38.07
C ALA A 169 -26.21 -29.72 -39.09
N GLU A 170 -26.22 -28.38 -39.05
CA GLU A 170 -26.90 -27.56 -40.05
C GLU A 170 -26.18 -27.60 -41.41
N ALA A 171 -24.82 -27.70 -41.40
CA ALA A 171 -24.02 -27.79 -42.63
C ALA A 171 -24.01 -29.20 -43.23
N ASP A 172 -24.14 -30.24 -42.41
CA ASP A 172 -24.08 -31.65 -42.83
C ASP A 172 -25.03 -32.51 -41.94
N PRO A 173 -26.31 -32.61 -42.35
CA PRO A 173 -27.34 -33.39 -41.60
C PRO A 173 -26.98 -34.85 -41.38
N SER A 174 -26.04 -35.41 -42.16
CA SER A 174 -25.60 -36.77 -42.04
C SER A 174 -24.81 -37.08 -40.74
N ILE A 175 -24.28 -36.02 -40.09
CA ILE A 175 -23.51 -36.16 -38.82
C ILE A 175 -24.44 -36.47 -37.66
N ILE A 176 -25.70 -36.07 -37.70
CA ILE A 176 -26.74 -36.43 -36.70
C ILE A 176 -27.39 -37.77 -37.08
N GLY A 177 -27.24 -38.16 -38.33
CA GLY A 177 -27.72 -39.41 -38.86
C GLY A 177 -26.87 -40.63 -38.44
N GLY A 178 -26.67 -40.81 -37.16
CA GLY A 178 -26.37 -42.15 -36.62
C GLY A 178 -27.52 -43.03 -36.96
N ALA A 179 -27.38 -43.74 -38.09
CA ALA A 179 -28.10 -44.93 -38.54
C ALA A 179 -29.45 -45.14 -37.85
N GLY A 180 -30.48 -44.90 -38.61
CA GLY A 180 -31.84 -45.38 -38.36
C GLY A 180 -31.97 -46.60 -37.48
N ALA A 181 -32.11 -46.36 -36.23
CA ALA A 181 -32.88 -47.18 -35.33
C ALA A 181 -34.06 -46.29 -34.94
N ALA A 182 -35.25 -46.75 -35.29
CA ALA A 182 -36.52 -46.15 -34.88
C ALA A 182 -36.47 -45.73 -33.42
N PRO A 183 -37.15 -44.67 -33.00
CA PRO A 183 -37.15 -44.23 -31.62
C PRO A 183 -37.79 -45.31 -30.76
N ALA A 184 -36.98 -46.19 -30.22
CA ALA A 184 -37.38 -46.98 -29.08
C ALA A 184 -37.49 -46.00 -27.93
N LYS A 185 -38.76 -45.69 -27.59
CA LYS A 185 -39.20 -45.05 -26.34
C LYS A 185 -38.11 -44.49 -25.46
N VAL A 186 -37.80 -43.20 -25.64
CA VAL A 186 -37.09 -42.40 -24.69
C VAL A 186 -38.10 -41.94 -23.62
N GLU A 187 -38.61 -42.87 -22.84
CA GLU A 187 -39.49 -42.56 -21.70
C GLU A 187 -38.83 -42.85 -20.35
N GLU A 188 -37.58 -43.36 -20.35
CA GLU A 188 -37.00 -43.79 -19.07
C GLU A 188 -35.61 -43.24 -18.74
N THR A 189 -35.01 -42.38 -19.62
CA THR A 189 -33.72 -41.78 -19.32
C THR A 189 -33.80 -40.28 -18.99
N ALA A 190 -34.95 -39.66 -19.12
CA ALA A 190 -35.15 -38.27 -18.67
C ALA A 190 -35.18 -38.14 -17.13
N GLY A 191 -35.47 -39.22 -16.41
CA GLY A 191 -35.46 -39.25 -14.95
C GLY A 191 -34.06 -39.25 -14.34
N GLY A 192 -33.08 -39.87 -15.01
CA GLY A 192 -31.73 -39.99 -14.47
C GLY A 192 -30.90 -38.70 -14.55
N VAL A 193 -31.06 -37.95 -15.62
CA VAL A 193 -30.31 -36.69 -15.79
C VAL A 193 -30.91 -35.58 -14.91
N GLY A 194 -32.25 -35.57 -14.74
CA GLY A 194 -32.92 -34.65 -13.85
C GLY A 194 -32.49 -34.83 -12.40
N HIS A 195 -32.41 -36.08 -11.93
CA HIS A 195 -32.00 -36.37 -10.56
C HIS A 195 -30.55 -36.03 -10.28
N VAL A 196 -29.62 -36.26 -11.22
CA VAL A 196 -28.21 -35.92 -11.07
C VAL A 196 -27.99 -34.36 -11.10
N VAL A 197 -28.79 -33.64 -11.89
CA VAL A 197 -28.74 -32.17 -11.93
C VAL A 197 -29.36 -31.61 -10.66
N GLU A 198 -30.44 -32.17 -10.16
CA GLU A 198 -31.10 -31.73 -8.93
C GLU A 198 -30.21 -31.98 -7.70
N GLU A 199 -29.56 -33.15 -7.61
CA GLU A 199 -28.60 -33.49 -6.56
C GLU A 199 -27.35 -32.60 -6.63
N ALA A 200 -26.87 -32.28 -7.84
CA ALA A 200 -25.73 -31.37 -8.01
C ALA A 200 -26.10 -29.92 -7.65
N VAL A 201 -27.30 -29.46 -7.94
CA VAL A 201 -27.77 -28.12 -7.55
C VAL A 201 -27.98 -28.02 -6.04
N GLU A 202 -28.51 -29.07 -5.42
CA GLU A 202 -28.69 -29.14 -3.96
C GLU A 202 -27.36 -29.19 -3.23
N ALA A 203 -26.38 -29.96 -3.73
CA ALA A 203 -25.01 -30.01 -3.18
C ALA A 203 -24.29 -28.66 -3.29
N VAL A 204 -24.46 -27.93 -4.41
CA VAL A 204 -23.91 -26.58 -4.58
C VAL A 204 -24.65 -25.59 -3.68
N GLY A 205 -25.95 -25.74 -3.51
CA GLY A 205 -26.75 -24.93 -2.58
C GLY A 205 -26.23 -25.06 -1.14
N HIS A 206 -26.05 -26.29 -0.65
CA HIS A 206 -25.49 -26.56 0.68
C HIS A 206 -24.08 -26.02 0.87
N ALA A 207 -23.21 -26.18 -0.12
CA ALA A 207 -21.84 -25.66 -0.04
C ALA A 207 -21.78 -24.13 -0.02
N VAL A 208 -22.71 -23.46 -0.69
CA VAL A 208 -22.83 -22.00 -0.66
C VAL A 208 -23.35 -21.52 0.69
N GLU A 209 -24.34 -22.22 1.25
CA GLU A 209 -24.92 -21.90 2.56
C GLU A 209 -23.89 -22.05 3.69
N GLU A 210 -23.11 -23.15 3.68
CA GLU A 210 -22.01 -23.39 4.62
C GLU A 210 -20.90 -22.35 4.50
N ALA A 211 -20.58 -21.91 3.26
CA ALA A 211 -19.60 -20.85 3.03
C ALA A 211 -20.10 -19.47 3.52
N VAL A 212 -21.39 -19.18 3.38
CA VAL A 212 -21.98 -17.93 3.88
C VAL A 212 -21.99 -17.92 5.42
N GLU A 213 -22.34 -19.03 6.05
CA GLU A 213 -22.36 -19.17 7.51
C GLU A 213 -20.93 -19.06 8.10
N ALA A 214 -19.94 -19.62 7.44
CA ALA A 214 -18.52 -19.48 7.82
C ALA A 214 -18.02 -18.01 7.71
N VAL A 215 -18.47 -17.28 6.70
CA VAL A 215 -18.14 -15.85 6.54
C VAL A 215 -18.84 -15.02 7.60
N GLU A 216 -20.09 -15.31 7.92
CA GLU A 216 -20.86 -14.61 8.95
C GLU A 216 -20.22 -14.79 10.34
N HIS A 217 -19.82 -16.01 10.69
CA HIS A 217 -19.07 -16.31 11.91
C HIS A 217 -17.69 -15.61 11.95
N ALA A 218 -17.00 -15.52 10.83
CA ALA A 218 -15.72 -14.82 10.76
C ALA A 218 -15.89 -13.32 10.95
N VAL A 219 -16.93 -12.71 10.39
CA VAL A 219 -17.27 -11.29 10.56
C VAL A 219 -17.67 -10.98 12.00
N GLU A 220 -18.45 -11.84 12.63
CA GLU A 220 -18.86 -11.70 14.04
C GLU A 220 -17.64 -11.81 14.98
N GLY A 221 -16.73 -12.74 14.72
CA GLY A 221 -15.47 -12.87 15.46
C GLY A 221 -14.56 -11.66 15.33
N VAL A 222 -14.50 -11.02 14.17
CA VAL A 222 -13.76 -9.76 13.96
C VAL A 222 -14.44 -8.60 14.68
N ALA A 223 -15.76 -8.51 14.63
CA ALA A 223 -16.52 -7.46 15.33
C ALA A 223 -16.32 -7.54 16.85
N HIS A 224 -16.40 -8.74 17.44
CA HIS A 224 -16.16 -8.97 18.86
C HIS A 224 -14.72 -8.58 19.27
N LYS A 225 -13.75 -8.90 18.43
CA LYS A 225 -12.34 -8.58 18.70
C LYS A 225 -12.04 -7.08 18.61
N VAL A 226 -12.74 -6.36 17.73
CA VAL A 226 -12.67 -4.89 17.63
C VAL A 226 -13.30 -4.25 18.85
N GLU A 227 -14.41 -4.78 19.34
CA GLU A 227 -15.10 -4.29 20.54
C GLU A 227 -14.27 -4.51 21.81
N GLU A 228 -13.60 -5.66 21.92
CA GLU A 228 -12.66 -5.97 23.00
C GLU A 228 -11.46 -5.01 23.02
N LEU A 229 -10.92 -4.67 21.84
CA LEU A 229 -9.82 -3.71 21.71
C LEU A 229 -10.24 -2.28 22.05
N LEU A 230 -11.48 -1.89 21.75
CA LEU A 230 -12.03 -0.56 22.11
C LEU A 230 -12.28 -0.43 23.62
N HIS A 231 -12.69 -1.51 24.30
CA HIS A 231 -12.93 -1.51 25.75
C HIS A 231 -11.64 -1.57 26.58
N HIS A 232 -10.53 -2.06 26.03
CA HIS A 232 -9.22 -2.09 26.71
C HIS A 232 -8.47 -0.73 26.62
N GLY A 233 -8.94 0.21 25.81
CA GLY A 233 -8.34 1.54 25.64
C GLY A 233 -8.76 2.60 26.67
N ASP A 234 -9.82 2.37 27.46
CA ASP A 234 -10.41 3.38 28.37
C ASP A 234 -10.06 3.19 29.85
N GLY A 235 -9.11 2.32 30.18
CA GLY A 235 -8.81 1.92 31.57
C GLY A 235 -7.63 2.59 32.25
N ASP A 236 -6.90 3.53 31.63
CA ASP A 236 -5.67 4.08 32.26
C ASP A 236 -5.54 5.61 32.16
N ALA A 237 -6.59 6.32 32.55
CA ALA A 237 -6.55 7.78 32.70
C ALA A 237 -7.33 8.25 33.94
N ALA A 238 -6.94 7.83 35.14
CA ALA A 238 -7.34 8.49 36.38
C ALA A 238 -6.38 8.17 37.54
N ALA A 239 -5.22 8.81 37.56
CA ALA A 239 -4.45 9.01 38.78
C ALA A 239 -4.00 10.48 38.84
N THR A 240 -4.85 11.32 39.39
CA THR A 240 -4.50 12.66 39.86
C THR A 240 -3.58 12.54 41.08
N PRO A 241 -2.41 13.20 41.12
CA PRO A 241 -1.65 13.32 42.37
C PRO A 241 -2.26 14.43 43.22
N GLU A 242 -2.63 14.03 44.44
CA GLU A 242 -3.03 14.86 45.56
C GLU A 242 -1.97 15.93 45.89
N SER A 243 -2.41 17.17 45.95
CA SER A 243 -1.61 18.31 46.41
C SER A 243 -1.38 18.23 47.92
N THR A 244 -0.12 17.97 48.34
CA THR A 244 0.33 18.21 49.70
C THR A 244 0.92 19.63 49.81
N THR A 245 0.21 20.49 50.48
CA THR A 245 0.70 21.78 50.97
C THR A 245 1.72 21.58 52.09
N PRO A 246 2.86 22.29 52.13
CA PRO A 246 3.72 22.32 53.29
C PRO A 246 3.22 23.37 54.27
N THR A 247 2.99 22.94 55.52
CA THR A 247 2.77 23.78 56.70
C THR A 247 4.13 24.34 57.19
N GLU A 248 4.12 25.63 57.47
CA GLU A 248 5.17 26.35 58.18
C GLU A 248 5.46 25.76 59.57
N GLY A 249 6.73 25.81 59.97
CA GLY A 249 7.28 25.60 61.27
C GLY A 249 8.76 25.91 61.30
#